data_8271be393c0d7627b019fc249c43a820
#
_entry.id   8271be393c0d7627b019fc249c43a820
#
_cell.length_a   1.000
_cell.length_b   1.000
_cell.length_c   1.000
_cell.angle_alpha   90.00
_cell.angle_beta   90.00
_cell.angle_gamma   90.00
#
_symmetry.space_group_name_H-M   'P 1'
#
loop_
_entity.id
_entity.type
_entity.pdbx_description
1 polymer ?
#
loop_
_entity_poly.entity_id
_entity_poly.type
_entity_poly.pdbx_seq_one_letter_code
_entity_poly.pdbx_strand_id
1 'polypeptide(L)'
;MTTITPGYTFPIGTDQPGATPGAAAPNQFYGGTFIPSLWSGKLVEKFYDATVLAAISNTDYEGEISKFGDNIIIRNKPSVTIQAYTAGAELVSERPSADTVNLPIDQGKYWATELDDVMEIQSDIDMLSMWADDASEQMKIEIDTDVLAFLEDKADAKNKGATAGRKSSSIDLGVTTAPLTIDKSNVIDIIIRASQALDENNVPESGRWIVIPAWVASRIKNSELKDASLTGDGASILRNGRLGQIDRFTLYMSNLLPQATVGANEEYTVYFGHSVGLTFASQVTKVETLRSEKTFGTIMRGLQVYGRQVVKPVGLGQIICTPN
;
A
#
# COMPACT_ATOMS: atom_id res chain seq x y z
N MET A 1 12.94 41.17 -13.06
CA MET A 1 13.01 40.20 -12.01
C MET A 1 14.46 40.02 -11.61
N THR A 2 14.85 40.61 -10.52
CA THR A 2 16.22 40.53 -9.99
C THR A 2 16.38 39.20 -9.26
N THR A 3 17.20 38.34 -9.79
CA THR A 3 17.60 37.09 -9.15
C THR A 3 18.35 37.42 -7.86
N ILE A 4 17.74 37.11 -6.72
CA ILE A 4 18.42 37.20 -5.43
C ILE A 4 19.30 35.96 -5.34
N THR A 5 20.59 36.12 -5.48
CA THR A 5 21.58 35.10 -5.19
C THR A 5 21.59 34.88 -3.66
N PRO A 6 21.46 33.65 -3.14
CA PRO A 6 21.55 33.43 -1.73
C PRO A 6 23.00 33.52 -1.26
N GLY A 7 23.32 34.63 -0.72
CA GLY A 7 24.58 34.98 -0.09
C GLY A 7 24.37 36.25 0.67
N TYR A 8 24.13 36.15 1.95
CA TYR A 8 24.05 37.33 2.81
C TYR A 8 25.40 37.98 2.90
N THR A 9 25.55 39.07 2.22
CA THR A 9 26.65 39.99 2.42
C THR A 9 26.26 40.98 3.50
N PHE A 10 26.89 40.88 4.67
CA PHE A 10 26.85 41.98 5.60
C PHE A 10 27.60 43.16 4.96
N PRO A 11 26.97 44.32 4.78
CA PRO A 11 27.69 45.48 4.34
C PRO A 11 28.63 45.92 5.44
N ILE A 12 29.90 45.61 5.29
CA ILE A 12 30.95 46.19 6.12
C ILE A 12 31.07 47.65 5.63
N GLY A 13 30.95 48.58 6.55
CA GLY A 13 30.91 50.01 6.29
C GLY A 13 31.99 50.46 5.30
N THR A 14 31.59 51.39 4.48
CA THR A 14 32.36 51.98 3.37
C THR A 14 33.53 52.84 3.78
N ASP A 15 33.95 52.84 5.06
CA ASP A 15 35.03 53.67 5.57
C ASP A 15 36.35 52.90 5.59
N GLN A 16 36.85 52.56 4.41
CA GLN A 16 38.27 52.22 4.31
C GLN A 16 39.10 53.50 4.04
N PRO A 17 40.13 53.75 4.83
CA PRO A 17 41.05 54.87 4.60
C PRO A 17 41.75 54.70 3.24
N GLY A 18 41.45 55.59 2.30
CA GLY A 18 42.00 55.58 0.95
C GLY A 18 41.03 55.34 -0.18
N ALA A 19 39.75 55.20 0.06
CA ALA A 19 38.74 55.12 -0.98
C ALA A 19 38.51 56.49 -1.62
N THR A 20 38.61 56.58 -2.93
CA THR A 20 38.29 57.80 -3.70
C THR A 20 36.79 58.06 -3.60
N PRO A 21 36.33 59.27 -3.18
CA PRO A 21 34.92 59.56 -3.10
C PRO A 21 34.28 59.40 -4.47
N GLY A 22 33.27 58.55 -4.58
CA GLY A 22 32.54 58.28 -5.82
C GLY A 22 32.95 57.04 -6.61
N ALA A 23 34.01 56.34 -6.28
CA ALA A 23 34.26 55.02 -6.82
C ALA A 23 33.44 53.96 -6.00
N ALA A 24 32.58 53.23 -6.68
CA ALA A 24 31.96 52.10 -6.06
C ALA A 24 33.08 51.15 -5.57
N ALA A 25 33.28 51.06 -4.24
CA ALA A 25 34.22 50.13 -3.67
C ALA A 25 33.92 48.76 -4.23
N PRO A 26 34.89 48.03 -4.81
CA PRO A 26 34.68 46.66 -5.15
C PRO A 26 34.24 45.96 -3.85
N ASN A 27 33.04 45.42 -3.84
CA ASN A 27 32.56 44.64 -2.74
C ASN A 27 33.63 43.61 -2.37
N GLN A 28 34.39 43.91 -1.36
CA GLN A 28 35.26 42.90 -0.76
C GLN A 28 34.33 41.97 0.03
N PHE A 29 33.75 41.05 -0.72
CA PHE A 29 33.12 39.92 -0.12
C PHE A 29 34.21 39.18 0.68
N TYR A 30 34.06 39.04 1.96
CA TYR A 30 34.70 37.94 2.65
C TYR A 30 34.27 36.70 1.89
N GLY A 31 35.07 36.27 0.96
CA GLY A 31 34.83 35.06 0.21
C GLY A 31 34.66 33.95 1.24
N GLY A 32 33.51 33.34 1.25
CA GLY A 32 32.91 32.46 2.23
C GLY A 32 33.73 31.37 2.92
N THR A 33 35.04 31.52 2.99
CA THR A 33 35.97 30.59 3.62
C THR A 33 36.03 30.69 5.14
N PHE A 34 35.53 31.80 5.70
CA PHE A 34 35.55 32.02 7.17
C PHE A 34 34.19 31.92 7.86
N ILE A 35 33.12 31.76 7.10
CA ILE A 35 31.80 31.50 7.70
C ILE A 35 31.56 29.99 7.54
N PRO A 36 31.75 29.20 8.60
CA PRO A 36 31.47 27.78 8.54
C PRO A 36 29.95 27.62 8.33
N SER A 37 29.57 26.87 7.29
CA SER A 37 28.19 26.41 7.17
C SER A 37 27.89 25.47 8.33
N LEU A 38 26.95 25.89 9.18
CA LEU A 38 26.43 25.04 10.26
C LEU A 38 25.49 23.99 9.63
N TRP A 39 25.90 22.76 9.68
CA TRP A 39 25.02 21.65 9.33
C TRP A 39 24.13 21.33 10.53
N SER A 40 22.84 21.19 10.28
CA SER A 40 21.91 20.72 11.30
C SER A 40 22.17 19.23 11.57
N GLY A 41 22.41 18.86 12.81
CA GLY A 41 22.43 17.45 13.22
C GLY A 41 21.04 16.79 13.25
N LYS A 42 19.98 17.55 12.91
CA LYS A 42 18.63 17.02 12.76
C LYS A 42 18.35 16.77 11.29
N LEU A 43 18.07 15.52 10.96
CA LEU A 43 17.57 15.13 9.65
C LEU A 43 16.07 15.44 9.55
N VAL A 44 15.64 15.77 8.36
CA VAL A 44 14.20 15.89 8.05
C VAL A 44 13.66 14.48 7.90
N GLU A 45 12.62 14.19 8.66
CA GLU A 45 11.94 12.89 8.60
C GLU A 45 11.31 12.70 7.22
N LYS A 46 11.53 11.52 6.63
CA LYS A 46 10.95 11.14 5.35
C LYS A 46 9.55 10.57 5.59
N PHE A 47 8.59 10.98 4.78
CA PHE A 47 7.25 10.40 4.80
C PHE A 47 7.19 9.18 3.88
N TYR A 48 6.59 8.11 4.37
CA TYR A 48 6.41 6.86 3.64
C TYR A 48 4.94 6.60 3.34
N ASP A 49 4.66 5.90 2.25
CA ASP A 49 3.33 5.46 1.91
C ASP A 49 2.83 4.41 2.91
N ALA A 50 1.55 4.49 3.25
CA ALA A 50 0.94 3.55 4.19
C ALA A 50 0.76 2.17 3.56
N THR A 51 1.32 1.16 4.21
CA THR A 51 1.19 -0.24 3.83
C THR A 51 -0.02 -0.88 4.50
N VAL A 52 -0.70 -1.76 3.79
CA VAL A 52 -1.96 -2.38 4.23
C VAL A 52 -1.93 -3.90 4.24
N LEU A 53 -0.91 -4.52 3.66
CA LEU A 53 -0.81 -5.96 3.46
C LEU A 53 -1.05 -6.77 4.74
N ALA A 54 -0.43 -6.39 5.85
CA ALA A 54 -0.56 -7.08 7.13
C ALA A 54 -2.00 -7.09 7.66
N ALA A 55 -2.83 -6.12 7.27
CA ALA A 55 -4.22 -6.01 7.70
C ALA A 55 -5.19 -6.75 6.78
N ILE A 56 -4.86 -6.92 5.50
CA ILE A 56 -5.75 -7.51 4.49
C ILE A 56 -5.47 -8.97 4.19
N SER A 57 -4.25 -9.44 4.49
CA SER A 57 -3.82 -10.81 4.19
C SER A 57 -3.91 -11.74 5.39
N ASN A 58 -3.99 -13.04 5.08
CA ASN A 58 -3.85 -14.12 6.04
C ASN A 58 -2.41 -14.66 6.01
N THR A 59 -1.76 -14.75 7.16
CA THR A 59 -0.39 -15.24 7.34
C THR A 59 -0.34 -16.62 8.05
N ASP A 60 -1.46 -17.34 8.15
CA ASP A 60 -1.56 -18.60 8.89
C ASP A 60 -0.57 -19.69 8.39
N TYR A 61 -0.16 -19.59 7.13
CA TYR A 61 0.74 -20.58 6.51
C TYR A 61 2.22 -20.20 6.60
N GLU A 62 2.58 -19.04 7.15
CA GLU A 62 3.96 -18.59 7.23
C GLU A 62 4.84 -19.51 8.08
N GLY A 63 4.29 -20.07 9.15
CA GLY A 63 4.99 -21.00 10.05
C GLY A 63 5.35 -22.37 9.44
N GLU A 64 4.63 -22.80 8.40
CA GLU A 64 4.87 -24.10 7.75
C GLU A 64 6.08 -24.08 6.81
N ILE A 65 6.45 -22.90 6.30
CA ILE A 65 7.48 -22.71 5.26
C ILE A 65 8.89 -22.58 5.83
N SER A 66 9.04 -22.43 7.13
CA SER A 66 10.30 -21.95 7.75
C SER A 66 11.50 -22.89 7.57
N LYS A 67 11.32 -24.10 7.05
CA LYS A 67 12.42 -25.09 6.99
C LYS A 67 12.72 -25.67 5.61
N PHE A 68 11.73 -26.01 4.80
CA PHE A 68 11.95 -26.66 3.50
C PHE A 68 10.72 -26.46 2.58
N GLY A 69 10.98 -26.21 1.32
CA GLY A 69 9.96 -26.15 0.27
C GLY A 69 9.75 -24.74 -0.33
N ASP A 70 9.49 -24.74 -1.58
CA ASP A 70 9.21 -23.55 -2.41
C ASP A 70 7.71 -23.44 -2.73
N ASN A 71 6.89 -24.35 -2.21
CA ASN A 71 5.47 -24.42 -2.54
C ASN A 71 4.65 -25.06 -1.41
N ILE A 72 3.57 -24.40 -0.99
CA ILE A 72 2.60 -24.95 -0.04
C ILE A 72 1.34 -25.38 -0.79
N ILE A 73 0.90 -26.60 -0.54
CA ILE A 73 -0.35 -27.12 -1.07
C ILE A 73 -1.46 -26.95 -0.04
N ILE A 74 -2.32 -25.97 -0.24
CA ILE A 74 -3.49 -25.69 0.59
C ILE A 74 -4.65 -26.55 0.10
N ARG A 75 -5.23 -27.36 1.00
CA ARG A 75 -6.37 -28.23 0.68
C ARG A 75 -7.68 -27.52 1.02
N ASN A 76 -8.58 -27.46 0.05
CA ASN A 76 -9.94 -26.97 0.28
C ASN A 76 -10.81 -28.09 0.82
N LYS A 77 -11.85 -27.74 1.59
CA LYS A 77 -12.86 -28.74 2.01
C LYS A 77 -13.68 -29.19 0.79
N PRO A 78 -13.84 -30.51 0.60
CA PRO A 78 -14.71 -30.99 -0.47
C PRO A 78 -16.18 -30.63 -0.20
N SER A 79 -16.95 -30.38 -1.23
CA SER A 79 -18.40 -30.22 -1.15
C SER A 79 -19.08 -31.55 -1.38
N VAL A 80 -20.12 -31.82 -0.59
CA VAL A 80 -20.98 -33.01 -0.73
C VAL A 80 -22.33 -32.57 -1.29
N THR A 81 -22.80 -33.29 -2.30
CA THR A 81 -24.11 -33.00 -2.92
C THR A 81 -25.22 -33.71 -2.13
N ILE A 82 -26.17 -32.94 -1.60
CA ILE A 82 -27.33 -33.51 -0.93
C ILE A 82 -28.38 -33.83 -1.99
N GLN A 83 -28.76 -35.11 -2.03
CA GLN A 83 -29.76 -35.61 -2.96
C GLN A 83 -31.12 -35.83 -2.25
N ALA A 84 -32.19 -35.66 -3.02
CA ALA A 84 -33.54 -35.94 -2.52
C ALA A 84 -33.75 -37.43 -2.35
N TYR A 85 -34.24 -37.85 -1.18
CA TYR A 85 -34.58 -39.25 -0.93
C TYR A 85 -36.00 -39.57 -1.37
N THR A 86 -36.13 -40.66 -2.12
CA THR A 86 -37.44 -41.25 -2.46
C THR A 86 -37.46 -42.68 -1.92
N ALA A 87 -38.53 -43.06 -1.23
CA ALA A 87 -38.66 -44.41 -0.67
C ALA A 87 -38.59 -45.46 -1.77
N GLY A 88 -37.64 -46.44 -1.60
CA GLY A 88 -37.42 -47.50 -2.59
C GLY A 88 -36.43 -47.14 -3.71
N ALA A 89 -35.90 -45.92 -3.75
CA ALA A 89 -34.87 -45.56 -4.72
C ALA A 89 -33.48 -46.06 -4.28
N GLU A 90 -32.66 -46.47 -5.26
CA GLU A 90 -31.28 -46.82 -5.02
C GLU A 90 -30.45 -45.58 -4.66
N LEU A 91 -29.61 -45.71 -3.60
CA LEU A 91 -28.74 -44.61 -3.16
C LEU A 91 -27.47 -44.58 -4.02
N VAL A 92 -27.24 -43.43 -4.64
CA VAL A 92 -26.01 -43.16 -5.41
C VAL A 92 -24.96 -42.56 -4.48
N SER A 93 -23.84 -43.27 -4.30
CA SER A 93 -22.70 -42.78 -3.51
C SER A 93 -21.78 -41.95 -4.36
N GLU A 94 -21.44 -40.74 -3.93
CA GLU A 94 -20.39 -39.94 -4.53
C GLU A 94 -19.09 -40.03 -3.73
N ARG A 95 -17.95 -39.80 -4.36
CA ARG A 95 -16.64 -39.66 -3.72
C ARG A 95 -16.21 -38.18 -3.87
N PRO A 96 -16.44 -37.36 -2.84
CA PRO A 96 -16.05 -35.97 -2.92
C PRO A 96 -14.53 -35.82 -3.10
N SER A 97 -14.10 -35.03 -4.07
CA SER A 97 -12.71 -34.64 -4.24
C SER A 97 -12.55 -33.19 -3.79
N ALA A 98 -11.42 -32.91 -3.17
CA ALA A 98 -11.05 -31.56 -2.76
C ALA A 98 -10.08 -30.95 -3.77
N ASP A 99 -10.35 -29.73 -4.18
CA ASP A 99 -9.40 -28.96 -4.95
C ASP A 99 -8.25 -28.49 -4.05
N THR A 100 -7.07 -28.36 -4.63
CA THR A 100 -5.89 -27.85 -3.95
C THR A 100 -5.46 -26.52 -4.58
N VAL A 101 -5.05 -25.59 -3.74
CA VAL A 101 -4.46 -24.32 -4.15
C VAL A 101 -2.99 -24.33 -3.79
N ASN A 102 -2.13 -24.04 -4.75
CA ASN A 102 -0.69 -23.95 -4.54
C ASN A 102 -0.31 -22.51 -4.21
N LEU A 103 0.41 -22.33 -3.12
CA LEU A 103 1.06 -21.06 -2.76
C LEU A 103 2.56 -21.17 -3.09
N PRO A 104 3.00 -20.68 -4.26
CA PRO A 104 4.41 -20.67 -4.59
C PRO A 104 5.14 -19.55 -3.84
N ILE A 105 6.41 -19.79 -3.48
CA ILE A 105 7.30 -18.80 -2.89
C ILE A 105 8.37 -18.50 -3.92
N ASP A 106 8.01 -17.68 -4.87
CA ASP A 106 8.80 -17.39 -6.06
C ASP A 106 9.17 -15.90 -6.22
N GLN A 107 8.68 -15.05 -5.29
CA GLN A 107 8.97 -13.63 -5.34
C GLN A 107 10.15 -13.30 -4.41
N GLY A 108 11.08 -12.50 -4.92
CA GLY A 108 12.22 -12.04 -4.15
C GLY A 108 12.51 -10.57 -4.42
N LYS A 109 12.71 -9.80 -3.35
CA LYS A 109 13.16 -8.41 -3.42
C LYS A 109 14.43 -8.27 -2.61
N TYR A 110 15.38 -7.47 -3.12
CA TYR A 110 16.63 -7.20 -2.42
C TYR A 110 17.01 -5.74 -2.53
N TRP A 111 17.81 -5.30 -1.60
CA TRP A 111 18.48 -4.02 -1.65
C TRP A 111 19.95 -4.19 -1.28
N ALA A 112 20.81 -3.35 -1.79
CA ALA A 112 22.22 -3.31 -1.46
C ALA A 112 22.71 -1.87 -1.51
N THR A 113 23.38 -1.44 -0.46
CA THR A 113 24.01 -0.12 -0.35
C THR A 113 25.47 -0.30 0.04
N GLU A 114 26.34 0.57 -0.46
CA GLU A 114 27.77 0.58 -0.15
C GLU A 114 28.13 1.91 0.47
N LEU A 115 28.80 1.87 1.60
CA LEU A 115 29.34 3.03 2.30
C LEU A 115 30.86 2.98 2.25
N ASP A 116 31.48 4.02 1.69
CA ASP A 116 32.92 4.17 1.66
C ASP A 116 33.47 4.56 3.05
N ASP A 117 34.60 3.98 3.46
CA ASP A 117 35.22 4.21 4.75
C ASP A 117 35.59 5.69 4.97
N VAL A 118 35.97 6.38 3.89
CA VAL A 118 36.30 7.81 3.98
C VAL A 118 35.07 8.63 4.30
N MET A 119 33.93 8.30 3.69
CA MET A 119 32.64 8.94 3.98
C MET A 119 32.16 8.63 5.39
N GLU A 120 32.34 7.40 5.86
CA GLU A 120 31.97 6.99 7.22
C GLU A 120 32.75 7.78 8.28
N ILE A 121 34.07 7.94 8.10
CA ILE A 121 34.95 8.68 9.03
C ILE A 121 34.68 10.19 8.99
N GLN A 122 34.33 10.73 7.83
CA GLN A 122 34.10 12.17 7.65
C GLN A 122 32.67 12.60 7.98
N SER A 123 31.75 11.64 8.10
CA SER A 123 30.35 11.91 8.48
C SER A 123 30.22 11.98 10.00
N ASP A 124 29.40 12.90 10.47
CA ASP A 124 28.96 13.02 11.86
C ASP A 124 27.66 12.22 12.14
N ILE A 125 27.16 11.50 11.13
CA ILE A 125 25.87 10.78 11.15
C ILE A 125 26.14 9.31 10.87
N ASP A 126 25.43 8.41 11.57
CA ASP A 126 25.41 6.97 11.27
C ASP A 126 24.57 6.71 10.00
N MET A 127 25.24 6.85 8.86
CA MET A 127 24.61 6.68 7.54
C MET A 127 24.14 5.25 7.30
N LEU A 128 24.85 4.25 7.82
CA LEU A 128 24.57 2.84 7.55
C LEU A 128 23.24 2.44 8.19
N SER A 129 23.02 2.82 9.44
CA SER A 129 21.76 2.59 10.17
C SER A 129 20.59 3.31 9.49
N MET A 130 20.80 4.56 9.13
CA MET A 130 19.76 5.37 8.48
C MET A 130 19.34 4.79 7.11
N TRP A 131 20.30 4.30 6.32
CA TRP A 131 19.98 3.66 5.03
C TRP A 131 19.31 2.31 5.20
N ALA A 132 19.65 1.55 6.25
CA ALA A 132 18.98 0.30 6.59
C ALA A 132 17.51 0.51 6.98
N ASP A 133 17.24 1.54 7.77
CA ASP A 133 15.87 1.89 8.17
C ASP A 133 15.04 2.32 6.96
N ASP A 134 15.56 3.23 6.11
CA ASP A 134 14.90 3.63 4.87
C ASP A 134 14.67 2.45 3.92
N ALA A 135 15.67 1.58 3.74
CA ALA A 135 15.55 0.40 2.88
C ALA A 135 14.50 -0.59 3.40
N SER A 136 14.39 -0.74 4.71
CA SER A 136 13.37 -1.59 5.33
C SER A 136 11.96 -1.08 5.04
N GLU A 137 11.72 0.24 5.17
CA GLU A 137 10.41 0.83 4.86
C GLU A 137 10.11 0.79 3.35
N GLN A 138 11.10 1.08 2.49
CA GLN A 138 10.94 0.95 1.03
C GLN A 138 10.64 -0.49 0.61
N MET A 139 11.24 -1.47 1.27
CA MET A 139 10.98 -2.89 1.00
C MET A 139 9.51 -3.25 1.30
N LYS A 140 8.96 -2.77 2.42
CA LYS A 140 7.54 -2.98 2.76
C LYS A 140 6.63 -2.38 1.71
N ILE A 141 6.90 -1.14 1.27
CA ILE A 141 6.14 -0.44 0.25
C ILE A 141 6.17 -1.20 -1.09
N GLU A 142 7.35 -1.67 -1.49
CA GLU A 142 7.50 -2.40 -2.75
C GLU A 142 6.77 -3.74 -2.73
N ILE A 143 6.80 -4.47 -1.60
CA ILE A 143 6.07 -5.72 -1.43
C ILE A 143 4.56 -5.47 -1.44
N ASP A 144 4.09 -4.45 -0.75
CA ASP A 144 2.66 -4.09 -0.71
C ASP A 144 2.15 -3.71 -2.11
N THR A 145 2.91 -2.90 -2.84
CA THR A 145 2.61 -2.52 -4.22
C THR A 145 2.54 -3.76 -5.13
N ASP A 146 3.49 -4.67 -5.01
CA ASP A 146 3.53 -5.91 -5.78
C ASP A 146 2.33 -6.82 -5.49
N VAL A 147 1.94 -6.95 -4.21
CA VAL A 147 0.77 -7.76 -3.83
C VAL A 147 -0.54 -7.10 -4.29
N LEU A 148 -0.69 -5.79 -4.15
CA LEU A 148 -1.87 -5.08 -4.63
C LEU A 148 -2.01 -5.17 -6.16
N ALA A 149 -0.91 -5.07 -6.89
CA ALA A 149 -0.91 -5.28 -8.34
C ALA A 149 -1.28 -6.73 -8.72
N PHE A 150 -0.83 -7.71 -7.94
CA PHE A 150 -1.19 -9.12 -8.16
C PHE A 150 -2.68 -9.40 -7.98
N LEU A 151 -3.40 -8.64 -7.15
CA LEU A 151 -4.84 -8.83 -6.92
C LEU A 151 -5.69 -8.45 -8.13
N GLU A 152 -5.13 -7.74 -9.11
CA GLU A 152 -5.84 -7.34 -10.30
C GLU A 152 -6.43 -8.57 -11.01
N ASP A 153 -7.71 -8.51 -11.28
CA ASP A 153 -8.52 -9.58 -11.91
C ASP A 153 -8.59 -10.92 -11.16
N LYS A 154 -8.03 -11.06 -9.97
CA LYS A 154 -8.10 -12.30 -9.19
C LYS A 154 -9.39 -12.46 -8.39
N ALA A 155 -10.21 -11.42 -8.30
CA ALA A 155 -11.53 -11.50 -7.67
C ALA A 155 -12.48 -12.40 -8.48
N ASP A 156 -13.42 -13.04 -7.78
CA ASP A 156 -14.48 -13.83 -8.43
C ASP A 156 -15.29 -12.95 -9.40
N ALA A 157 -15.75 -13.54 -10.51
CA ALA A 157 -16.55 -12.85 -11.51
C ALA A 157 -17.86 -12.26 -10.94
N LYS A 158 -18.36 -12.80 -9.82
CA LYS A 158 -19.56 -12.30 -9.13
C LYS A 158 -19.27 -11.17 -8.16
N ASN A 159 -18.00 -10.85 -7.92
CA ASN A 159 -17.55 -9.76 -7.05
C ASN A 159 -16.83 -8.65 -7.82
N LYS A 160 -16.96 -8.61 -9.13
CA LYS A 160 -16.38 -7.58 -9.99
C LYS A 160 -17.25 -7.31 -11.23
N GLY A 161 -17.00 -6.15 -11.85
CA GLY A 161 -17.64 -5.79 -13.12
C GLY A 161 -19.05 -5.22 -12.98
N ALA A 162 -19.71 -4.98 -14.12
CA ALA A 162 -21.00 -4.30 -14.18
C ALA A 162 -22.19 -5.19 -13.78
N THR A 163 -21.99 -6.50 -13.64
CA THR A 163 -23.05 -7.48 -13.34
C THR A 163 -22.65 -8.37 -12.16
N ALA A 164 -22.05 -7.77 -11.14
CA ALA A 164 -21.71 -8.47 -9.91
C ALA A 164 -22.97 -8.90 -9.12
N GLY A 165 -22.77 -9.72 -8.11
CA GLY A 165 -23.82 -10.36 -7.31
C GLY A 165 -24.12 -11.78 -7.80
N ARG A 166 -24.07 -12.73 -6.87
CA ARG A 166 -24.33 -14.16 -7.19
C ARG A 166 -25.77 -14.42 -7.53
N LYS A 167 -26.69 -13.71 -6.87
CA LYS A 167 -28.14 -13.87 -7.03
C LYS A 167 -28.75 -12.75 -7.86
N SER A 168 -28.38 -11.52 -7.56
CA SER A 168 -28.95 -10.34 -8.21
C SER A 168 -28.42 -10.15 -9.63
N SER A 169 -27.10 -10.42 -9.85
CA SER A 169 -26.41 -10.18 -11.12
C SER A 169 -26.67 -8.76 -11.69
N SER A 170 -26.88 -7.79 -10.80
CA SER A 170 -27.26 -6.41 -11.13
C SER A 170 -26.44 -5.36 -10.39
N ILE A 171 -25.42 -5.78 -9.63
CA ILE A 171 -24.55 -4.88 -8.88
C ILE A 171 -23.47 -4.38 -9.82
N ASP A 172 -23.45 -3.09 -10.08
CA ASP A 172 -22.39 -2.47 -10.87
C ASP A 172 -21.24 -2.06 -9.95
N LEU A 173 -20.07 -2.65 -10.20
CA LEU A 173 -18.79 -2.38 -9.54
C LEU A 173 -17.76 -1.75 -10.50
N GLY A 174 -18.19 -1.36 -11.70
CA GLY A 174 -17.34 -0.77 -12.72
C GLY A 174 -16.50 -1.77 -13.53
N VAL A 175 -16.18 -1.39 -14.73
CA VAL A 175 -15.25 -2.10 -15.63
C VAL A 175 -14.29 -1.09 -16.25
N THR A 176 -13.14 -1.52 -16.73
CA THR A 176 -12.11 -0.66 -17.35
C THR A 176 -12.64 0.20 -18.50
N THR A 177 -13.68 -0.26 -19.23
CA THR A 177 -14.31 0.52 -20.30
C THR A 177 -15.38 1.49 -19.81
N ALA A 178 -15.91 1.30 -18.60
CA ALA A 178 -16.93 2.11 -17.95
C ALA A 178 -16.69 2.12 -16.45
N PRO A 179 -15.68 2.88 -15.96
CA PRO A 179 -15.40 3.00 -14.54
C PRO A 179 -16.51 3.74 -13.81
N LEU A 180 -16.72 3.41 -12.54
CA LEU A 180 -17.68 4.12 -11.72
C LEU A 180 -17.14 5.49 -11.33
N THR A 181 -17.88 6.54 -11.64
CA THR A 181 -17.58 7.88 -11.15
C THR A 181 -17.99 7.99 -9.68
N ILE A 182 -17.02 8.23 -8.80
CA ILE A 182 -17.26 8.36 -7.36
C ILE A 182 -17.36 9.81 -6.97
N ASP A 183 -18.50 10.15 -6.39
CA ASP A 183 -18.80 11.46 -5.82
C ASP A 183 -19.23 11.38 -4.35
N LYS A 184 -19.39 12.55 -3.70
CA LYS A 184 -19.86 12.63 -2.30
C LYS A 184 -21.24 12.03 -2.06
N SER A 185 -22.09 11.94 -3.11
CA SER A 185 -23.47 11.45 -3.00
C SER A 185 -23.59 9.95 -3.16
N ASN A 186 -22.67 9.30 -3.91
CA ASN A 186 -22.78 7.89 -4.25
C ASN A 186 -21.74 6.98 -3.57
N VAL A 187 -20.69 7.56 -2.96
CA VAL A 187 -19.58 6.79 -2.37
C VAL A 187 -20.04 5.75 -1.34
N ILE A 188 -21.03 6.10 -0.51
CA ILE A 188 -21.58 5.20 0.51
C ILE A 188 -22.37 4.07 -0.14
N ASP A 189 -23.22 4.41 -1.11
CA ASP A 189 -23.99 3.44 -1.86
C ASP A 189 -23.09 2.39 -2.57
N ILE A 190 -21.99 2.82 -3.15
CA ILE A 190 -21.00 1.92 -3.78
C ILE A 190 -20.40 0.96 -2.73
N ILE A 191 -20.05 1.45 -1.54
CA ILE A 191 -19.51 0.60 -0.46
C ILE A 191 -20.59 -0.42 0.00
N ILE A 192 -21.84 -0.01 0.14
CA ILE A 192 -22.95 -0.90 0.50
C ILE A 192 -23.18 -1.94 -0.59
N ARG A 193 -23.12 -1.59 -1.87
CA ARG A 193 -23.22 -2.54 -2.98
C ARG A 193 -22.08 -3.55 -2.96
N ALA A 194 -20.85 -3.12 -2.63
CA ALA A 194 -19.73 -4.05 -2.45
C ALA A 194 -19.98 -5.04 -1.30
N SER A 195 -20.57 -4.55 -0.19
CA SER A 195 -20.98 -5.41 0.92
C SER A 195 -22.05 -6.42 0.50
N GLN A 196 -23.06 -5.99 -0.26
CA GLN A 196 -24.10 -6.85 -0.79
C GLN A 196 -23.52 -7.96 -1.68
N ALA A 197 -22.53 -7.67 -2.54
CA ALA A 197 -21.90 -8.67 -3.37
C ALA A 197 -21.25 -9.80 -2.57
N LEU A 198 -20.57 -9.46 -1.45
CA LEU A 198 -20.01 -10.45 -0.52
C LEU A 198 -21.11 -11.21 0.26
N ASP A 199 -22.19 -10.55 0.65
CA ASP A 199 -23.31 -11.18 1.35
C ASP A 199 -23.99 -12.24 0.47
N GLU A 200 -24.21 -11.94 -0.80
CA GLU A 200 -24.76 -12.89 -1.75
C GLU A 200 -23.86 -14.12 -1.97
N ASN A 201 -22.57 -13.97 -1.76
CA ASN A 201 -21.58 -15.04 -1.81
C ASN A 201 -21.37 -15.75 -0.47
N ASN A 202 -22.16 -15.42 0.57
CA ASN A 202 -22.08 -15.97 1.92
C ASN A 202 -20.68 -15.81 2.56
N VAL A 203 -19.98 -14.72 2.28
CA VAL A 203 -18.71 -14.40 2.94
C VAL A 203 -19.00 -13.96 4.37
N PRO A 204 -18.21 -14.41 5.38
CA PRO A 204 -18.43 -14.00 6.77
C PRO A 204 -18.49 -12.48 6.93
N GLU A 205 -19.32 -12.02 7.87
CA GLU A 205 -19.52 -10.59 8.11
C GLU A 205 -18.35 -9.93 8.85
N SER A 206 -17.66 -10.71 9.70
CA SER A 206 -16.53 -10.24 10.47
C SER A 206 -15.23 -10.35 9.67
N GLY A 207 -14.31 -9.39 9.85
CA GLY A 207 -13.00 -9.42 9.19
C GLY A 207 -13.03 -8.99 7.73
N ARG A 208 -14.06 -8.26 7.31
CA ARG A 208 -14.11 -7.63 5.99
C ARG A 208 -13.30 -6.34 5.98
N TRP A 209 -12.61 -6.12 4.90
CA TRP A 209 -11.78 -4.94 4.67
C TRP A 209 -12.03 -4.36 3.28
N ILE A 210 -11.75 -3.07 3.16
CA ILE A 210 -11.73 -2.35 1.88
C ILE A 210 -10.54 -1.41 1.87
N VAL A 211 -9.77 -1.43 0.78
CA VAL A 211 -8.62 -0.53 0.57
C VAL A 211 -9.01 0.53 -0.43
N ILE A 212 -8.93 1.79 -0.02
CA ILE A 212 -9.37 2.94 -0.80
C ILE A 212 -8.23 3.95 -1.00
N PRO A 213 -8.19 4.66 -2.14
CA PRO A 213 -7.25 5.75 -2.36
C PRO A 213 -7.65 7.00 -1.56
N ALA A 214 -6.70 7.91 -1.33
CA ALA A 214 -6.89 9.10 -0.50
C ALA A 214 -8.02 10.01 -0.99
N TRP A 215 -8.25 10.11 -2.31
CA TRP A 215 -9.33 10.92 -2.86
C TRP A 215 -10.73 10.35 -2.54
N VAL A 216 -10.91 9.00 -2.54
CA VAL A 216 -12.16 8.37 -2.12
C VAL A 216 -12.40 8.61 -0.63
N ALA A 217 -11.36 8.51 0.20
CA ALA A 217 -11.44 8.84 1.62
C ALA A 217 -11.92 10.28 1.85
N SER A 218 -11.47 11.22 1.02
CA SER A 218 -11.95 12.61 1.05
C SER A 218 -13.44 12.72 0.67
N ARG A 219 -13.91 11.96 -0.33
CA ARG A 219 -15.33 11.92 -0.72
C ARG A 219 -16.20 11.35 0.40
N ILE A 220 -15.76 10.30 1.10
CA ILE A 220 -16.46 9.74 2.26
C ILE A 220 -16.61 10.79 3.37
N LYS A 221 -15.54 11.51 3.70
CA LYS A 221 -15.58 12.57 4.71
C LYS A 221 -16.54 13.72 4.36
N ASN A 222 -16.75 13.99 3.07
CA ASN A 222 -17.63 15.02 2.56
C ASN A 222 -19.05 14.51 2.23
N SER A 223 -19.33 13.22 2.43
CA SER A 223 -20.63 12.60 2.18
C SER A 223 -21.64 12.91 3.29
N GLU A 224 -22.82 12.32 3.21
CA GLU A 224 -23.88 12.44 4.21
C GLU A 224 -23.46 12.01 5.62
N LEU A 225 -22.42 11.19 5.76
CA LEU A 225 -21.83 10.86 7.07
C LEU A 225 -21.32 12.07 7.83
N LYS A 226 -21.12 13.21 7.16
CA LYS A 226 -20.81 14.48 7.81
C LYS A 226 -21.94 14.94 8.73
N ASP A 227 -23.19 14.76 8.30
CA ASP A 227 -24.37 15.22 9.03
C ASP A 227 -24.81 14.23 10.12
N ALA A 228 -24.52 12.94 9.97
CA ALA A 228 -24.77 11.92 11.00
C ALA A 228 -24.01 12.20 12.30
N SER A 229 -22.92 12.95 12.24
CA SER A 229 -22.16 13.38 13.41
C SER A 229 -22.87 14.43 14.28
N LEU A 230 -23.88 15.10 13.74
CA LEU A 230 -24.68 16.09 14.47
C LEU A 230 -25.78 15.45 15.35
N THR A 231 -26.10 14.18 15.11
CA THR A 231 -27.23 13.50 15.79
C THR A 231 -26.84 12.74 17.07
N GLY A 232 -25.68 12.98 17.65
CA GLY A 232 -25.44 12.63 19.06
C GLY A 232 -24.70 11.34 19.36
N ASP A 233 -24.18 10.62 18.39
CA ASP A 233 -23.25 9.51 18.63
C ASP A 233 -21.82 10.06 18.68
N GLY A 234 -21.19 10.11 19.84
CA GLY A 234 -20.00 10.91 20.19
C GLY A 234 -18.70 10.66 19.42
N ALA A 235 -18.72 10.00 18.27
CA ALA A 235 -17.56 9.70 17.43
C ALA A 235 -17.79 10.12 15.97
N SER A 236 -17.71 11.41 15.70
CA SER A 236 -17.75 11.93 14.32
C SER A 236 -16.48 11.56 13.57
N ILE A 237 -16.64 10.97 12.38
CA ILE A 237 -15.54 10.70 11.41
C ILE A 237 -14.74 11.98 11.13
N LEU A 238 -15.36 13.15 11.08
CA LEU A 238 -14.70 14.43 10.89
C LEU A 238 -13.82 14.87 12.06
N ARG A 239 -14.18 14.50 13.29
CA ARG A 239 -13.45 14.95 14.49
C ARG A 239 -12.10 14.28 14.65
N ASN A 240 -11.98 13.02 14.26
CA ASN A 240 -10.79 12.21 14.52
C ASN A 240 -9.94 11.95 13.27
N GLY A 241 -10.41 12.34 12.06
CA GLY A 241 -9.68 12.08 10.80
C GLY A 241 -9.49 10.60 10.48
N ARG A 242 -9.94 9.70 11.34
CA ARG A 242 -9.86 8.25 11.14
C ARG A 242 -11.09 7.80 10.35
N LEU A 243 -10.84 7.08 9.27
CA LEU A 243 -11.86 6.30 8.58
C LEU A 243 -11.99 5.00 9.38
N GLY A 244 -13.03 4.88 10.17
CA GLY A 244 -13.26 3.71 11.01
C GLY A 244 -13.81 2.52 10.22
N GLN A 245 -15.03 2.13 10.56
CA GLN A 245 -15.77 1.07 9.90
C GLN A 245 -17.02 1.69 9.27
N ILE A 246 -17.28 1.34 8.00
CA ILE A 246 -18.54 1.67 7.32
C ILE A 246 -19.22 0.35 6.97
N ASP A 247 -20.47 0.20 7.37
CA ASP A 247 -21.20 -1.06 7.32
C ASP A 247 -20.38 -2.16 8.02
N ARG A 248 -19.90 -3.16 7.33
CA ARG A 248 -19.09 -4.27 7.86
C ARG A 248 -17.63 -4.21 7.41
N PHE A 249 -17.25 -3.18 6.64
CA PHE A 249 -15.90 -3.00 6.17
C PHE A 249 -15.05 -2.16 7.11
N THR A 250 -13.87 -2.67 7.45
CA THR A 250 -12.79 -1.85 7.99
C THR A 250 -12.10 -1.15 6.83
N LEU A 251 -12.03 0.19 6.89
CA LEU A 251 -11.46 1.00 5.82
C LEU A 251 -9.97 1.21 6.04
N TYR A 252 -9.19 0.85 5.04
CA TYR A 252 -7.76 1.13 4.95
C TYR A 252 -7.51 2.11 3.81
N MET A 253 -6.65 3.09 4.02
CA MET A 253 -6.25 4.05 3.01
C MET A 253 -4.85 3.73 2.53
N SER A 254 -4.67 3.57 1.23
CA SER A 254 -3.37 3.39 0.61
C SER A 254 -3.31 4.10 -0.75
N ASN A 255 -2.18 4.72 -1.04
CA ASN A 255 -1.90 5.32 -2.34
C ASN A 255 -1.16 4.34 -3.28
N LEU A 256 -0.90 3.11 -2.82
CA LEU A 256 -0.21 2.05 -3.57
C LEU A 256 -1.15 1.22 -4.46
N LEU A 257 -2.43 1.59 -4.51
CA LEU A 257 -3.42 0.92 -5.37
C LEU A 257 -3.07 1.08 -6.85
N PRO A 258 -3.31 0.05 -7.68
CA PRO A 258 -3.10 0.14 -9.12
C PRO A 258 -3.90 1.28 -9.73
N GLN A 259 -3.21 2.06 -10.55
CA GLN A 259 -3.76 3.18 -11.29
C GLN A 259 -3.46 2.97 -12.78
N ALA A 260 -4.45 3.13 -13.62
CA ALA A 260 -4.31 3.09 -15.07
C ALA A 260 -4.86 4.37 -15.69
N THR A 261 -4.23 4.84 -16.75
CA THR A 261 -4.77 5.96 -17.54
C THR A 261 -5.41 5.38 -18.79
N VAL A 262 -6.72 5.44 -18.87
CA VAL A 262 -7.48 4.97 -20.02
C VAL A 262 -8.14 6.18 -20.73
N GLY A 263 -7.60 6.56 -21.87
CA GLY A 263 -8.03 7.76 -22.58
C GLY A 263 -7.68 9.04 -21.82
N ALA A 264 -8.68 9.79 -21.39
CA ALA A 264 -8.53 11.02 -20.60
C ALA A 264 -8.77 10.82 -19.10
N ASN A 265 -9.17 9.62 -18.69
CA ASN A 265 -9.57 9.33 -17.31
C ASN A 265 -8.47 8.55 -16.58
N GLU A 266 -8.29 8.89 -15.33
CA GLU A 266 -7.49 8.10 -14.38
C GLU A 266 -8.40 7.08 -13.72
N GLU A 267 -8.10 5.80 -13.88
CA GLU A 267 -8.84 4.71 -13.30
C GLU A 267 -8.07 4.15 -12.11
N TYR A 268 -8.78 3.91 -11.02
CA TYR A 268 -8.25 3.32 -9.80
C TYR A 268 -8.96 2.02 -9.51
N THR A 269 -8.20 1.00 -9.17
CA THR A 269 -8.75 -0.27 -8.72
C THR A 269 -8.79 -0.31 -7.19
N VAL A 270 -10.00 -0.33 -6.64
CA VAL A 270 -10.27 -0.48 -5.21
C VAL A 270 -10.54 -1.94 -4.91
N TYR A 271 -9.85 -2.50 -3.93
CA TYR A 271 -10.06 -3.88 -3.50
C TYR A 271 -10.84 -3.95 -2.21
N PHE A 272 -11.72 -4.93 -2.13
CA PHE A 272 -12.47 -5.24 -0.92
C PHE A 272 -12.56 -6.76 -0.75
N GLY A 273 -12.75 -7.21 0.47
CA GLY A 273 -12.85 -8.64 0.71
C GLY A 273 -12.76 -9.03 2.17
N HIS A 274 -12.42 -10.29 2.38
CA HIS A 274 -12.19 -10.91 3.67
C HIS A 274 -10.75 -11.43 3.75
N SER A 275 -10.12 -11.36 4.93
CA SER A 275 -8.72 -11.74 5.13
C SER A 275 -8.38 -13.16 4.67
N VAL A 276 -9.32 -14.10 4.73
CA VAL A 276 -9.14 -15.49 4.23
C VAL A 276 -8.99 -15.57 2.70
N GLY A 277 -9.36 -14.51 1.96
CA GLY A 277 -9.28 -14.48 0.49
C GLY A 277 -7.85 -14.46 -0.02
N LEU A 278 -6.99 -13.66 0.60
CA LEU A 278 -5.59 -13.46 0.23
C LEU A 278 -4.67 -14.07 1.28
N THR A 279 -3.73 -14.90 0.85
CA THR A 279 -2.67 -15.45 1.70
C THR A 279 -1.32 -14.90 1.26
N PHE A 280 -0.57 -14.46 2.24
CA PHE A 280 0.80 -14.02 2.13
C PHE A 280 1.69 -14.86 3.04
N ALA A 281 2.89 -15.22 2.58
CA ALA A 281 3.86 -15.94 3.38
C ALA A 281 5.27 -15.45 3.06
N SER A 282 6.01 -15.04 4.08
CA SER A 282 7.41 -14.64 3.99
C SER A 282 8.30 -15.81 4.43
N GLN A 283 9.29 -16.16 3.62
CA GLN A 283 10.18 -17.29 3.91
C GLN A 283 11.53 -16.86 4.44
N VAL A 284 12.16 -15.91 3.77
CA VAL A 284 13.52 -15.47 4.10
C VAL A 284 13.53 -13.96 4.24
N THR A 285 13.94 -13.51 5.41
CA THR A 285 14.32 -12.13 5.63
C THR A 285 15.75 -12.13 6.17
N LYS A 286 16.70 -11.68 5.37
CA LYS A 286 18.11 -11.70 5.72
C LYS A 286 18.73 -10.35 5.45
N VAL A 287 19.33 -9.78 6.47
CA VAL A 287 20.15 -8.57 6.37
C VAL A 287 21.55 -8.93 6.78
N GLU A 288 22.55 -8.57 5.99
CA GLU A 288 23.96 -8.82 6.28
C GLU A 288 24.83 -7.65 5.83
N THR A 289 25.89 -7.45 6.57
CA THR A 289 26.96 -6.50 6.25
C THR A 289 28.21 -7.26 5.82
N LEU A 290 28.80 -6.82 4.73
CA LEU A 290 30.00 -7.41 4.15
C LEU A 290 31.02 -6.34 3.84
N ARG A 291 32.30 -6.68 3.93
CA ARG A 291 33.36 -5.83 3.42
C ARG A 291 33.41 -5.92 1.91
N SER A 292 33.51 -4.79 1.22
CA SER A 292 33.65 -4.77 -0.24
C SER A 292 35.01 -5.34 -0.64
N GLU A 293 35.04 -6.18 -1.68
CA GLU A 293 36.29 -6.72 -2.26
C GLU A 293 36.92 -5.76 -3.26
N LYS A 294 36.14 -4.83 -3.81
CA LYS A 294 36.57 -3.95 -4.91
C LYS A 294 36.90 -2.54 -4.45
N THR A 295 36.34 -2.10 -3.34
CA THR A 295 36.44 -0.74 -2.81
C THR A 295 36.74 -0.81 -1.32
N PHE A 296 37.26 0.29 -0.76
CA PHE A 296 37.39 0.44 0.70
C PHE A 296 36.06 0.90 1.26
N GLY A 297 35.15 -0.04 1.49
CA GLY A 297 33.82 0.27 1.97
C GLY A 297 33.12 -0.94 2.57
N THR A 298 32.02 -0.67 3.26
CA THR A 298 31.13 -1.65 3.86
C THR A 298 29.84 -1.73 3.03
N ILE A 299 29.50 -2.92 2.57
CA ILE A 299 28.26 -3.20 1.84
C ILE A 299 27.24 -3.74 2.84
N MET A 300 26.09 -3.10 2.92
CA MET A 300 24.91 -3.66 3.58
C MET A 300 23.91 -4.12 2.53
N ARG A 301 23.38 -5.31 2.71
CA ARG A 301 22.37 -5.87 1.81
C ARG A 301 21.27 -6.59 2.57
N GLY A 302 20.07 -6.48 2.07
CA GLY A 302 18.91 -7.18 2.59
C GLY A 302 18.20 -7.93 1.47
N LEU A 303 17.69 -9.12 1.81
CA LEU A 303 16.92 -9.98 0.92
C LEU A 303 15.64 -10.39 1.65
N GLN A 304 14.51 -10.30 0.95
CA GLN A 304 13.24 -10.87 1.40
C GLN A 304 12.66 -11.72 0.27
N VAL A 305 12.32 -12.97 0.61
CA VAL A 305 11.65 -13.92 -0.28
C VAL A 305 10.26 -14.21 0.28
N TYR A 306 9.26 -14.14 -0.58
CA TYR A 306 7.86 -14.28 -0.17
C TYR A 306 7.01 -14.96 -1.25
N GLY A 307 5.87 -15.46 -0.83
CA GLY A 307 4.82 -15.99 -1.68
C GLY A 307 3.49 -15.28 -1.47
N ARG A 308 2.69 -15.22 -2.52
CA ARG A 308 1.36 -14.61 -2.50
C ARG A 308 0.39 -15.45 -3.33
N GLN A 309 -0.81 -15.68 -2.81
CA GLN A 309 -1.84 -16.40 -3.55
C GLN A 309 -3.24 -16.04 -3.07
N VAL A 310 -4.17 -15.98 -4.00
CA VAL A 310 -5.60 -15.89 -3.71
C VAL A 310 -6.13 -17.30 -3.48
N VAL A 311 -6.44 -17.62 -2.22
CA VAL A 311 -6.93 -18.95 -1.83
C VAL A 311 -8.42 -19.08 -2.09
N LYS A 312 -9.17 -18.01 -1.83
CA LYS A 312 -10.62 -17.98 -2.05
C LYS A 312 -11.04 -16.74 -2.85
N PRO A 313 -11.09 -16.83 -4.19
CA PRO A 313 -11.51 -15.70 -5.02
C PRO A 313 -12.89 -15.13 -4.66
N VAL A 314 -13.80 -15.98 -4.18
CA VAL A 314 -15.15 -15.58 -3.71
C VAL A 314 -15.10 -14.60 -2.53
N GLY A 315 -14.03 -14.64 -1.72
CA GLY A 315 -13.81 -13.72 -0.60
C GLY A 315 -13.16 -12.39 -1.00
N LEU A 316 -12.91 -12.16 -2.28
CA LEU A 316 -12.32 -10.94 -2.81
C LEU A 316 -13.23 -10.29 -3.84
N GLY A 317 -13.19 -8.97 -3.91
CA GLY A 317 -13.87 -8.18 -4.91
C GLY A 317 -13.03 -6.99 -5.34
N GLN A 318 -13.38 -6.42 -6.50
CA GLN A 318 -12.73 -5.23 -7.02
C GLN A 318 -13.77 -4.25 -7.57
N ILE A 319 -13.48 -2.96 -7.41
CA ILE A 319 -14.24 -1.85 -7.95
C ILE A 319 -13.30 -1.04 -8.83
N ILE A 320 -13.70 -0.78 -10.07
CA ILE A 320 -12.98 0.11 -10.96
C ILE A 320 -13.67 1.46 -10.95
N CYS A 321 -12.95 2.50 -10.53
CA CYS A 321 -13.52 3.81 -10.30
C CYS A 321 -12.61 4.93 -10.81
N THR A 322 -13.24 6.08 -11.08
CA THR A 322 -12.59 7.31 -11.52
C THR A 322 -13.02 8.48 -10.65
N PRO A 323 -12.14 9.43 -10.37
CA PRO A 323 -12.53 10.70 -9.76
C PRO A 323 -13.37 11.52 -10.75
N ASN A 324 -14.40 12.22 -10.23
CA ASN A 324 -15.19 13.18 -10.99
C ASN A 324 -14.53 14.54 -10.99
#